data_21660b243ab609906542b7e420a4e50a
#
_entry.id   21660b243ab609906542b7e420a4e50a
#
_cell.length_a   1.000
_cell.length_b   1.000
_cell.length_c   1.000
_cell.angle_alpha   90.00
_cell.angle_beta   90.00
_cell.angle_gamma   90.00
#
_symmetry.space_group_name_H-M   'P 1'
#
loop_
_entity.id
_entity.type
_entity.pdbx_description
1 polymer ?
#
loop_
_entity_poly.entity_id
_entity_poly.type
_entity_poly.pdbx_seq_one_letter_code
_entity_poly.pdbx_strand_id
1 'polypeptide(L)'
;MKNKFLLAVVAAMCLSFFSCKNDYKRTENGALMKFYEVNKDNEKPQIGDLVLIDVVQKISDSVLFSSEMYGEPFEVIVEDPSFVGDIMSALLSMHLYDHASLIFPIDSMFISIGEMLPDMIVPGTITEMDIVLKEIVKKDDLEKQIREELELMKYEEDAMLQPYYNMYQITEDSLIVLNINEGSGKYAKAGNIMKVYFTFQTLNGDTLLDFSSGKPYELVFGDMALGQGFYEALSLVSKGGEANFVIPSSLAWGSDGFQDVILPYTSFKLYLKVFDIMTSDEYESEQRIIQEKEEKENAKRLADEPQRIAKYLKDNDFDINPTESGLYYIETETGNGNTVQSGDMVAVHYSIYNVDNKLIESSLEYGEPIPFIYGAGQMIPGIEEAVGYMSVGGKSRIIVPSQLGFGNIKIDDNLPANSILIIDLELVDLQR
;
A
#
# COMPACT_ATOMS: atom_id res chain seq x y z
N MET A 1 -6.45 40.07 -27.54
CA MET A 1 -5.14 40.72 -27.40
C MET A 1 -4.61 40.77 -25.93
N LYS A 2 -5.32 40.21 -24.95
CA LYS A 2 -4.86 40.23 -23.51
C LYS A 2 -4.01 39.01 -23.10
N ASN A 3 -4.09 37.89 -23.82
CA ASN A 3 -3.36 36.66 -23.45
C ASN A 3 -1.93 36.54 -23.99
N LYS A 4 -1.55 37.39 -24.94
CA LYS A 4 -0.15 37.38 -25.48
C LYS A 4 0.81 38.21 -24.59
N PHE A 5 0.29 39.12 -23.78
CA PHE A 5 1.12 39.95 -22.88
C PHE A 5 1.51 39.23 -21.59
N LEU A 6 0.67 38.29 -21.13
CA LEU A 6 0.95 37.52 -19.91
C LEU A 6 2.02 36.44 -20.14
N LEU A 7 2.05 35.82 -21.34
CA LEU A 7 3.08 34.83 -21.67
C LEU A 7 4.48 35.47 -21.86
N ALA A 8 4.54 36.72 -22.34
CA ALA A 8 5.79 37.44 -22.49
C ALA A 8 6.38 37.91 -21.16
N VAL A 9 5.55 38.20 -20.16
CA VAL A 9 6.01 38.62 -18.82
C VAL A 9 6.52 37.43 -18.02
N VAL A 10 5.90 36.24 -18.13
CA VAL A 10 6.39 35.01 -17.49
C VAL A 10 7.71 34.55 -18.12
N ALA A 11 7.86 34.65 -19.45
CA ALA A 11 9.12 34.37 -20.13
C ALA A 11 10.23 35.37 -19.78
N ALA A 12 9.90 36.64 -19.49
CA ALA A 12 10.87 37.66 -19.08
C ALA A 12 11.27 37.56 -17.60
N MET A 13 10.39 37.08 -16.72
CA MET A 13 10.75 36.85 -15.30
C MET A 13 11.64 35.61 -15.12
N CYS A 14 11.50 34.58 -15.96
CA CYS A 14 12.44 33.44 -15.94
C CYS A 14 13.87 33.82 -16.38
N LEU A 15 14.06 34.92 -17.10
CA LEU A 15 15.38 35.35 -17.55
C LEU A 15 16.16 36.16 -16.50
N SER A 16 15.54 36.66 -15.43
CA SER A 16 16.23 37.51 -14.43
C SER A 16 16.80 36.73 -13.23
N PHE A 17 16.49 35.45 -13.04
CA PHE A 17 17.07 34.62 -11.99
C PHE A 17 18.32 33.82 -12.42
N PHE A 18 18.70 33.88 -13.70
CA PHE A 18 19.83 33.12 -14.27
C PHE A 18 21.21 33.81 -14.15
N SER A 19 21.36 34.82 -13.31
CA SER A 19 22.62 35.59 -13.27
C SER A 19 23.75 34.91 -12.47
N CYS A 20 23.55 33.71 -11.89
CA CYS A 20 24.60 33.06 -11.07
C CYS A 20 25.03 31.64 -11.51
N LYS A 21 24.47 31.04 -12.58
CA LYS A 21 24.95 29.74 -13.09
C LYS A 21 25.34 29.85 -14.58
N ASN A 22 26.45 30.52 -14.88
CA ASN A 22 26.93 30.82 -16.25
C ASN A 22 27.40 29.59 -17.05
N ASP A 23 27.37 28.36 -16.47
CA ASP A 23 27.91 27.13 -17.08
C ASP A 23 26.90 26.23 -17.72
N TYR A 24 25.59 26.40 -17.43
CA TYR A 24 24.53 25.58 -18.02
C TYR A 24 24.13 26.06 -19.41
N LYS A 25 24.08 25.15 -20.36
CA LYS A 25 23.72 25.43 -21.77
C LYS A 25 22.52 24.56 -22.17
N ARG A 26 21.67 25.13 -23.02
CA ARG A 26 20.55 24.39 -23.59
C ARG A 26 21.06 23.47 -24.70
N THR A 27 20.71 22.17 -24.61
CA THR A 27 21.01 21.17 -25.62
C THR A 27 20.01 21.26 -26.80
N GLU A 28 20.28 20.52 -27.87
CA GLU A 28 19.37 20.41 -29.01
C GLU A 28 17.99 19.82 -28.59
N ASN A 29 17.99 18.90 -27.62
CA ASN A 29 16.79 18.27 -27.08
C ASN A 29 16.11 19.13 -25.99
N GLY A 30 16.58 20.37 -25.77
CA GLY A 30 15.95 21.33 -24.90
C GLY A 30 16.38 21.27 -23.43
N ALA A 31 17.15 20.27 -23.00
CA ALA A 31 17.66 20.14 -21.64
C ALA A 31 18.66 21.27 -21.32
N LEU A 32 18.59 21.80 -20.10
CA LEU A 32 19.56 22.81 -19.60
C LEU A 32 20.63 22.08 -18.79
N MET A 33 21.80 21.86 -19.41
CA MET A 33 22.84 20.97 -18.91
C MET A 33 24.19 21.65 -18.77
N LYS A 34 24.96 21.15 -17.81
CA LYS A 34 26.37 21.40 -17.64
C LYS A 34 27.13 20.09 -17.70
N PHE A 35 28.02 19.96 -18.68
CA PHE A 35 28.88 18.79 -18.85
C PHE A 35 30.19 18.95 -18.06
N TYR A 36 30.57 17.94 -17.31
CA TYR A 36 31.86 17.81 -16.61
C TYR A 36 32.83 16.96 -17.42
N GLU A 37 32.34 15.86 -18.02
CA GLU A 37 33.10 15.00 -18.91
C GLU A 37 32.25 14.76 -20.18
N VAL A 38 32.89 14.81 -21.33
CA VAL A 38 32.24 14.63 -22.64
C VAL A 38 33.07 13.68 -23.51
N ASN A 39 32.49 12.58 -23.86
CA ASN A 39 33.09 11.49 -24.64
C ASN A 39 32.50 11.41 -26.04
N LYS A 40 32.74 12.46 -26.86
CA LYS A 40 32.10 12.65 -28.17
C LYS A 40 32.30 11.52 -29.19
N ASP A 41 33.34 10.74 -29.01
CA ASP A 41 33.64 9.59 -29.87
C ASP A 41 32.80 8.36 -29.53
N ASN A 42 32.11 8.36 -28.38
CA ASN A 42 31.23 7.30 -27.95
C ASN A 42 29.81 7.49 -28.50
N GLU A 43 29.05 6.40 -28.46
CA GLU A 43 27.66 6.41 -28.92
C GLU A 43 26.73 7.20 -27.99
N LYS A 44 25.57 7.59 -28.55
CA LYS A 44 24.46 8.16 -27.80
C LYS A 44 23.32 7.17 -27.69
N PRO A 45 22.56 7.20 -26.61
CA PRO A 45 21.33 6.43 -26.53
C PRO A 45 20.29 6.94 -27.54
N GLN A 46 19.42 6.04 -27.96
CA GLN A 46 18.27 6.31 -28.81
C GLN A 46 16.99 5.90 -28.06
N ILE A 47 15.85 6.39 -28.54
CA ILE A 47 14.54 5.99 -27.99
C ILE A 47 14.38 4.47 -28.10
N GLY A 48 14.06 3.83 -26.96
CA GLY A 48 13.94 2.39 -26.80
C GLY A 48 15.20 1.69 -26.28
N ASP A 49 16.37 2.35 -26.26
CA ASP A 49 17.56 1.81 -25.61
C ASP A 49 17.36 1.78 -24.08
N LEU A 50 17.89 0.76 -23.41
CA LEU A 50 18.04 0.73 -21.97
C LEU A 50 19.39 1.37 -21.60
N VAL A 51 19.38 2.27 -20.64
CA VAL A 51 20.62 2.90 -20.13
C VAL A 51 20.76 2.65 -18.65
N LEU A 52 22.00 2.42 -18.20
CA LEU A 52 22.36 2.40 -16.79
C LEU A 52 22.97 3.74 -16.41
N ILE A 53 22.43 4.39 -15.39
CA ILE A 53 22.89 5.70 -14.94
C ILE A 53 23.17 5.72 -13.44
N ASP A 54 24.28 6.37 -13.06
CA ASP A 54 24.37 6.89 -11.71
C ASP A 54 23.69 8.25 -11.70
N VAL A 55 22.83 8.49 -10.71
CA VAL A 55 22.10 9.75 -10.59
C VAL A 55 22.02 10.22 -9.14
N VAL A 56 22.15 11.53 -8.95
CA VAL A 56 21.91 12.21 -7.67
C VAL A 56 20.99 13.39 -7.94
N GLN A 57 19.81 13.39 -7.36
CA GLN A 57 18.86 14.51 -7.46
C GLN A 57 18.92 15.36 -6.18
N LYS A 58 18.97 16.68 -6.37
CA LYS A 58 19.06 17.67 -5.28
C LYS A 58 18.09 18.82 -5.47
N ILE A 59 17.64 19.37 -4.34
CA ILE A 59 17.06 20.71 -4.26
C ILE A 59 17.97 21.51 -3.33
N SER A 60 18.59 22.55 -3.86
CA SER A 60 19.66 23.29 -3.16
C SER A 60 20.77 22.34 -2.70
N ASP A 61 21.02 22.25 -1.39
CA ASP A 61 22.04 21.36 -0.81
C ASP A 61 21.46 20.01 -0.32
N SER A 62 20.14 19.81 -0.40
CA SER A 62 19.46 18.60 0.07
C SER A 62 19.37 17.56 -1.03
N VAL A 63 19.91 16.37 -0.78
CA VAL A 63 19.76 15.22 -1.67
C VAL A 63 18.36 14.63 -1.48
N LEU A 64 17.60 14.53 -2.57
CA LEU A 64 16.27 13.90 -2.58
C LEU A 64 16.41 12.40 -2.74
N PHE A 65 17.21 11.98 -3.70
CA PHE A 65 17.58 10.58 -3.90
C PHE A 65 18.91 10.45 -4.65
N SER A 66 19.53 9.27 -4.57
CA SER A 66 20.69 8.92 -5.38
C SER A 66 20.74 7.40 -5.62
N SER A 67 21.36 7.00 -6.75
CA SER A 67 21.60 5.57 -7.03
C SER A 67 22.51 4.92 -5.99
N GLU A 68 23.43 5.67 -5.37
CA GLU A 68 24.32 5.20 -4.30
C GLU A 68 23.52 4.71 -3.06
N MET A 69 22.36 5.32 -2.76
CA MET A 69 21.50 4.91 -1.64
C MET A 69 20.90 3.52 -1.88
N TYR A 70 20.78 3.07 -3.13
CA TYR A 70 20.25 1.76 -3.52
C TYR A 70 21.35 0.74 -3.82
N GLY A 71 22.62 1.20 -3.91
CA GLY A 71 23.78 0.34 -4.10
C GLY A 71 24.08 -0.08 -5.54
N GLU A 72 23.25 0.36 -6.51
CA GLU A 72 23.39 0.04 -7.94
C GLU A 72 22.91 1.19 -8.84
N PRO A 73 23.41 1.27 -10.10
CA PRO A 73 22.91 2.22 -11.08
C PRO A 73 21.43 2.00 -11.38
N PHE A 74 20.71 3.07 -11.71
CA PHE A 74 19.31 2.95 -12.18
C PHE A 74 19.26 2.52 -13.65
N GLU A 75 18.37 1.58 -13.93
CA GLU A 75 18.01 1.16 -15.27
C GLU A 75 16.87 2.05 -15.79
N VAL A 76 17.08 2.66 -16.95
CA VAL A 76 16.12 3.59 -17.55
C VAL A 76 15.95 3.27 -19.04
N ILE A 77 14.74 2.96 -19.46
CA ILE A 77 14.41 2.90 -20.88
C ILE A 77 14.26 4.32 -21.41
N VAL A 78 15.00 4.65 -22.46
CA VAL A 78 14.97 5.98 -23.06
C VAL A 78 13.67 6.12 -23.86
N GLU A 79 12.82 7.05 -23.46
CA GLU A 79 11.52 7.33 -24.06
C GLU A 79 11.50 8.74 -24.67
N ASP A 80 10.38 9.09 -25.33
CA ASP A 80 10.13 10.47 -25.72
C ASP A 80 10.03 11.38 -24.48
N PRO A 81 10.65 12.58 -24.50
CA PRO A 81 10.59 13.49 -23.38
C PRO A 81 9.16 13.86 -22.97
N SER A 82 8.84 13.72 -21.68
CA SER A 82 7.52 14.08 -21.15
C SER A 82 7.31 15.60 -21.08
N PHE A 83 8.39 16.35 -20.92
CA PHE A 83 8.43 17.80 -21.02
C PHE A 83 9.81 18.28 -21.50
N VAL A 84 9.87 19.51 -22.00
CA VAL A 84 11.14 20.06 -22.50
C VAL A 84 12.14 20.23 -21.39
N GLY A 85 13.22 19.47 -21.44
CA GLY A 85 14.32 19.54 -20.48
C GLY A 85 14.21 18.57 -19.31
N ASP A 86 13.44 17.50 -19.47
CA ASP A 86 13.42 16.36 -18.54
C ASP A 86 14.68 15.47 -18.65
N ILE A 87 14.71 14.40 -17.86
CA ILE A 87 15.83 13.44 -17.87
C ILE A 87 16.01 12.77 -19.25
N MET A 88 14.92 12.49 -19.99
CA MET A 88 15.00 11.88 -21.31
C MET A 88 15.67 12.82 -22.31
N SER A 89 15.33 14.13 -22.24
CA SER A 89 16.02 15.19 -23.02
C SER A 89 17.52 15.25 -22.71
N ALA A 90 17.91 15.01 -21.44
CA ALA A 90 19.31 14.97 -21.04
C ALA A 90 20.00 13.71 -21.59
N LEU A 91 19.45 12.53 -21.38
CA LEU A 91 20.01 11.26 -21.83
C LEU A 91 20.21 11.23 -23.36
N LEU A 92 19.23 11.71 -24.13
CA LEU A 92 19.35 11.85 -25.59
C LEU A 92 20.44 12.85 -26.05
N SER A 93 20.93 13.69 -25.12
CA SER A 93 22.01 14.66 -25.39
C SER A 93 23.40 14.16 -24.97
N MET A 94 23.48 13.09 -24.17
CA MET A 94 24.71 12.53 -23.60
C MET A 94 25.29 11.42 -24.50
N HIS A 95 26.61 11.22 -24.41
CA HIS A 95 27.30 10.04 -24.93
C HIS A 95 27.62 9.09 -23.80
N LEU A 96 27.88 7.83 -24.13
CA LEU A 96 28.33 6.83 -23.18
C LEU A 96 29.56 7.35 -22.40
N TYR A 97 29.51 7.23 -21.07
CA TYR A 97 30.47 7.74 -20.08
C TYR A 97 30.52 9.26 -19.91
N ASP A 98 29.56 10.00 -20.49
CA ASP A 98 29.42 11.41 -20.16
C ASP A 98 28.97 11.59 -18.71
N HIS A 99 29.50 12.66 -18.07
CA HIS A 99 29.08 13.15 -16.77
C HIS A 99 28.53 14.56 -16.91
N ALA A 100 27.29 14.78 -16.51
CA ALA A 100 26.63 16.07 -16.64
C ALA A 100 25.59 16.30 -15.54
N SER A 101 25.37 17.58 -15.19
CA SER A 101 24.22 18.01 -14.40
C SER A 101 23.14 18.58 -15.30
N LEU A 102 21.90 18.21 -15.02
CA LEU A 102 20.65 18.71 -15.59
C LEU A 102 19.92 19.56 -14.55
N ILE A 103 19.36 20.72 -14.95
CA ILE A 103 18.50 21.52 -14.09
C ILE A 103 17.14 21.80 -14.76
N PHE A 104 16.07 21.73 -13.96
CA PHE A 104 14.70 22.08 -14.39
C PHE A 104 13.82 22.45 -13.19
N PRO A 105 12.68 23.16 -13.40
CA PRO A 105 11.71 23.37 -12.33
C PRO A 105 11.06 22.05 -11.91
N ILE A 106 11.07 21.74 -10.61
CA ILE A 106 10.54 20.45 -10.11
C ILE A 106 9.05 20.26 -10.37
N ASP A 107 8.27 21.34 -10.39
CA ASP A 107 6.84 21.33 -10.73
C ASP A 107 6.58 20.79 -12.14
N SER A 108 7.52 20.92 -13.07
CA SER A 108 7.39 20.33 -14.42
C SER A 108 7.27 18.79 -14.35
N MET A 109 7.93 18.15 -13.41
CA MET A 109 7.84 16.71 -13.18
C MET A 109 6.44 16.31 -12.68
N PHE A 110 5.94 16.99 -11.64
CA PHE A 110 4.61 16.72 -11.07
C PHE A 110 3.48 16.98 -12.08
N ILE A 111 3.58 18.08 -12.85
CA ILE A 111 2.62 18.41 -13.89
C ILE A 111 2.60 17.32 -14.98
N SER A 112 3.75 16.76 -15.36
CA SER A 112 3.84 15.76 -16.42
C SER A 112 3.15 14.43 -16.07
N ILE A 113 3.14 14.07 -14.78
CA ILE A 113 2.47 12.86 -14.24
C ILE A 113 1.05 13.12 -13.72
N GLY A 114 0.56 14.37 -13.81
CA GLY A 114 -0.78 14.75 -13.36
C GLY A 114 -0.94 14.82 -11.83
N GLU A 115 0.15 14.91 -11.09
CA GLU A 115 0.15 15.03 -9.63
C GLU A 115 0.29 16.47 -9.17
N MET A 116 -0.18 16.75 -7.96
CA MET A 116 0.01 18.06 -7.32
C MET A 116 1.37 18.13 -6.65
N LEU A 117 1.99 19.32 -6.74
CA LEU A 117 3.22 19.61 -6.02
C LEU A 117 2.98 19.50 -4.49
N PRO A 118 3.81 18.79 -3.73
CA PRO A 118 3.70 18.74 -2.27
C PRO A 118 3.76 20.14 -1.63
N ASP A 119 2.95 20.40 -0.62
CA ASP A 119 2.82 21.72 0.04
C ASP A 119 4.15 22.30 0.56
N MET A 120 5.11 21.42 0.87
CA MET A 120 6.45 21.84 1.35
C MET A 120 7.38 22.31 0.25
N ILE A 121 7.03 22.18 -1.03
CA ILE A 121 7.84 22.58 -2.18
C ILE A 121 7.26 23.86 -2.80
N VAL A 122 8.06 24.92 -2.84
CA VAL A 122 7.63 26.18 -3.47
C VAL A 122 7.60 26.02 -4.99
N PRO A 123 6.49 26.41 -5.67
CA PRO A 123 6.42 26.37 -7.13
C PRO A 123 7.59 27.13 -7.79
N GLY A 124 8.16 26.53 -8.85
CA GLY A 124 9.32 27.07 -9.55
C GLY A 124 10.66 26.74 -8.91
N THR A 125 10.68 25.96 -7.83
CA THR A 125 11.93 25.46 -7.23
C THR A 125 12.72 24.66 -8.26
N ILE A 126 13.99 25.00 -8.43
CA ILE A 126 14.89 24.29 -9.36
C ILE A 126 15.42 23.04 -8.69
N THR A 127 15.26 21.89 -9.34
CA THR A 127 15.96 20.66 -9.02
C THR A 127 17.19 20.50 -9.92
N GLU A 128 18.23 19.88 -9.39
CA GLU A 128 19.46 19.52 -10.10
C GLU A 128 19.62 18.01 -10.06
N MET A 129 19.82 17.39 -11.22
CA MET A 129 20.16 15.98 -11.36
C MET A 129 21.58 15.86 -11.90
N ASP A 130 22.45 15.23 -11.14
CA ASP A 130 23.82 14.89 -11.54
C ASP A 130 23.80 13.47 -12.09
N ILE A 131 24.20 13.30 -13.36
CA ILE A 131 24.00 12.07 -14.13
C ILE A 131 25.31 11.61 -14.73
N VAL A 132 25.64 10.33 -14.51
CA VAL A 132 26.73 9.63 -15.22
C VAL A 132 26.12 8.50 -16.03
N LEU A 133 26.29 8.54 -17.35
CA LEU A 133 25.81 7.48 -18.25
C LEU A 133 26.84 6.35 -18.30
N LYS A 134 26.50 5.19 -17.72
CA LYS A 134 27.43 4.05 -17.51
C LYS A 134 27.39 3.04 -18.64
N GLU A 135 26.19 2.76 -19.16
CA GLU A 135 25.99 1.70 -20.15
C GLU A 135 24.83 2.04 -21.07
N ILE A 136 24.87 1.57 -22.31
CA ILE A 136 23.78 1.63 -23.27
C ILE A 136 23.57 0.24 -23.82
N VAL A 137 22.42 -0.36 -23.54
CA VAL A 137 21.94 -1.59 -24.16
C VAL A 137 21.01 -1.22 -25.28
N LYS A 138 21.35 -1.56 -26.50
CA LYS A 138 20.54 -1.24 -27.66
C LYS A 138 19.20 -1.96 -27.62
N LYS A 139 18.15 -1.26 -28.08
CA LYS A 139 16.78 -1.79 -28.11
C LYS A 139 16.71 -3.19 -28.72
N ASP A 140 17.34 -3.42 -29.87
CA ASP A 140 17.31 -4.72 -30.55
C ASP A 140 17.99 -5.82 -29.73
N ASP A 141 19.09 -5.50 -29.02
CA ASP A 141 19.79 -6.42 -28.13
C ASP A 141 18.96 -6.69 -26.87
N LEU A 142 18.34 -5.69 -26.29
CA LEU A 142 17.42 -5.80 -25.14
C LEU A 142 16.22 -6.71 -25.51
N GLU A 143 15.55 -6.42 -26.63
CA GLU A 143 14.43 -7.24 -27.11
C GLU A 143 14.85 -8.70 -27.38
N LYS A 144 16.07 -8.90 -27.85
CA LYS A 144 16.63 -10.25 -28.04
C LYS A 144 16.86 -10.95 -26.70
N GLN A 145 17.48 -10.27 -25.73
CA GLN A 145 17.72 -10.82 -24.40
C GLN A 145 16.41 -11.20 -23.71
N ILE A 146 15.41 -10.30 -23.71
CA ILE A 146 14.08 -10.57 -23.15
C ILE A 146 13.43 -11.79 -23.79
N ARG A 147 13.54 -11.91 -25.13
CA ARG A 147 12.97 -13.07 -25.87
C ARG A 147 13.66 -14.37 -25.49
N GLU A 148 15.00 -14.40 -25.42
CA GLU A 148 15.77 -15.56 -25.03
C GLU A 148 15.45 -15.99 -23.60
N GLU A 149 15.26 -15.03 -22.68
CA GLU A 149 14.87 -15.30 -21.31
C GLU A 149 13.45 -15.88 -21.21
N LEU A 150 12.49 -15.30 -21.94
CA LEU A 150 11.10 -15.80 -21.97
C LEU A 150 11.03 -17.21 -22.61
N GLU A 151 11.84 -17.50 -23.64
CA GLU A 151 11.95 -18.86 -24.22
C GLU A 151 12.52 -19.87 -23.21
N LEU A 152 13.50 -19.46 -22.42
CA LEU A 152 14.07 -20.29 -21.36
C LEU A 152 13.04 -20.56 -20.25
N MET A 153 12.36 -19.51 -19.74
CA MET A 153 11.32 -19.68 -18.73
C MET A 153 10.19 -20.61 -19.19
N LYS A 154 9.77 -20.46 -20.46
CA LYS A 154 8.78 -21.37 -21.06
C LYS A 154 9.27 -22.81 -21.11
N TYR A 155 10.52 -23.03 -21.52
CA TYR A 155 11.11 -24.36 -21.56
C TYR A 155 11.19 -25.00 -20.16
N GLU A 156 11.53 -24.20 -19.16
CA GLU A 156 11.57 -24.65 -17.76
C GLU A 156 10.17 -25.00 -17.24
N GLU A 157 9.16 -24.19 -17.54
CA GLU A 157 7.76 -24.50 -17.21
C GLU A 157 7.33 -25.83 -17.84
N ASP A 158 7.55 -25.99 -19.17
CA ASP A 158 7.20 -27.22 -19.90
C ASP A 158 7.86 -28.45 -19.28
N ALA A 159 9.12 -28.34 -18.88
CA ALA A 159 9.87 -29.42 -18.21
C ALA A 159 9.28 -29.74 -16.82
N MET A 160 8.88 -28.72 -16.05
CA MET A 160 8.23 -28.91 -14.75
C MET A 160 6.83 -29.51 -14.85
N LEU A 161 6.08 -29.18 -15.90
CA LEU A 161 4.71 -29.70 -16.13
C LEU A 161 4.69 -31.13 -16.70
N GLN A 162 5.73 -31.54 -17.42
CA GLN A 162 5.77 -32.84 -18.11
C GLN A 162 5.44 -34.03 -17.20
N PRO A 163 5.95 -34.16 -15.95
CA PRO A 163 5.57 -35.22 -15.04
C PRO A 163 4.06 -35.25 -14.72
N TYR A 164 3.45 -34.07 -14.58
CA TYR A 164 2.01 -33.96 -14.28
C TYR A 164 1.18 -34.39 -15.49
N TYR A 165 1.53 -33.97 -16.71
CA TYR A 165 0.83 -34.39 -17.93
C TYR A 165 0.90 -35.93 -18.14
N ASN A 166 1.95 -36.56 -17.70
CA ASN A 166 2.08 -38.02 -17.84
C ASN A 166 1.33 -38.81 -16.76
N MET A 167 1.01 -38.23 -15.63
CA MET A 167 0.49 -38.96 -14.46
C MET A 167 -0.99 -38.63 -14.13
N TYR A 168 -1.51 -37.51 -14.57
CA TYR A 168 -2.80 -37.00 -14.11
C TYR A 168 -3.77 -36.76 -15.27
N GLN A 169 -5.04 -36.64 -14.92
CA GLN A 169 -6.08 -36.28 -15.88
C GLN A 169 -5.96 -34.80 -16.26
N ILE A 170 -6.16 -34.52 -17.53
CA ILE A 170 -6.11 -33.17 -18.09
C ILE A 170 -7.48 -32.86 -18.66
N THR A 171 -8.01 -31.67 -18.40
CA THR A 171 -9.23 -31.17 -18.98
C THR A 171 -9.02 -30.73 -20.45
N GLU A 172 -10.11 -30.37 -21.14
CA GLU A 172 -10.03 -29.89 -22.53
C GLU A 172 -9.24 -28.58 -22.63
N ASP A 173 -9.32 -27.72 -21.61
CA ASP A 173 -8.60 -26.43 -21.53
C ASP A 173 -7.17 -26.57 -20.97
N SER A 174 -6.70 -27.80 -20.69
CA SER A 174 -5.35 -28.12 -20.19
C SER A 174 -5.15 -27.95 -18.69
N LEU A 175 -6.18 -27.78 -17.88
CA LEU A 175 -6.10 -27.82 -16.42
C LEU A 175 -5.74 -29.25 -15.98
N ILE A 176 -4.78 -29.40 -15.08
CA ILE A 176 -4.31 -30.70 -14.59
C ILE A 176 -4.99 -31.02 -13.27
N VAL A 177 -5.72 -32.14 -13.22
CA VAL A 177 -6.50 -32.57 -12.06
C VAL A 177 -5.68 -33.59 -11.26
N LEU A 178 -5.17 -33.19 -10.10
CA LEU A 178 -4.41 -34.10 -9.23
C LEU A 178 -5.33 -35.04 -8.47
N ASN A 179 -6.39 -34.50 -7.89
CA ASN A 179 -7.48 -35.25 -7.28
C ASN A 179 -8.71 -34.36 -7.12
N ILE A 180 -9.87 -34.98 -7.09
CA ILE A 180 -11.16 -34.36 -6.73
C ILE A 180 -11.85 -35.26 -5.72
N ASN A 181 -12.20 -34.72 -4.57
CA ASN A 181 -13.13 -35.30 -3.62
C ASN A 181 -14.46 -34.54 -3.77
N GLU A 182 -15.39 -35.15 -4.52
CA GLU A 182 -16.67 -34.54 -4.82
C GLU A 182 -17.47 -34.28 -3.52
N GLY A 183 -18.04 -33.08 -3.44
CA GLY A 183 -19.02 -32.75 -2.42
C GLY A 183 -20.35 -33.46 -2.72
N SER A 184 -21.32 -33.24 -1.85
CA SER A 184 -22.67 -33.77 -2.03
C SER A 184 -23.70 -32.74 -2.50
N GLY A 185 -23.20 -31.49 -2.74
CA GLY A 185 -24.04 -30.36 -3.09
C GLY A 185 -24.13 -30.07 -4.59
N LYS A 186 -24.66 -28.89 -4.89
CA LYS A 186 -24.77 -28.36 -6.26
C LYS A 186 -23.45 -27.86 -6.81
N TYR A 187 -23.31 -27.83 -8.12
CA TYR A 187 -22.26 -27.09 -8.83
C TYR A 187 -22.66 -25.62 -9.03
N ALA A 188 -21.67 -24.75 -9.15
CA ALA A 188 -21.92 -23.34 -9.40
C ALA A 188 -22.45 -23.07 -10.81
N LYS A 189 -23.28 -22.05 -10.93
CA LYS A 189 -23.76 -21.48 -12.19
C LYS A 189 -23.33 -20.00 -12.25
N ALA A 190 -23.15 -19.47 -13.45
CA ALA A 190 -22.82 -18.07 -13.65
C ALA A 190 -23.69 -17.14 -12.78
N GLY A 191 -23.07 -16.22 -12.06
CA GLY A 191 -23.72 -15.32 -11.12
C GLY A 191 -23.97 -15.87 -9.72
N ASN A 192 -23.65 -17.16 -9.44
CA ASN A 192 -23.69 -17.64 -8.07
C ASN A 192 -22.54 -17.01 -7.24
N ILE A 193 -22.83 -16.78 -5.96
CA ILE A 193 -21.80 -16.44 -4.98
C ILE A 193 -21.23 -17.75 -4.45
N MET A 194 -19.90 -17.88 -4.53
CA MET A 194 -19.17 -19.02 -3.98
C MET A 194 -18.39 -18.57 -2.74
N LYS A 195 -18.43 -19.39 -1.70
CA LYS A 195 -17.58 -19.26 -0.51
C LYS A 195 -16.56 -20.40 -0.57
N VAL A 196 -15.29 -20.04 -0.71
CA VAL A 196 -14.22 -21.02 -0.95
C VAL A 196 -13.05 -20.81 -0.02
N TYR A 197 -12.32 -21.89 0.26
CA TYR A 197 -10.98 -21.86 0.81
C TYR A 197 -10.01 -22.32 -0.26
N PHE A 198 -8.89 -21.65 -0.40
CA PHE A 198 -7.89 -22.04 -1.39
C PHE A 198 -6.49 -21.58 -1.03
N THR A 199 -5.50 -22.23 -1.62
CA THR A 199 -4.11 -21.79 -1.63
C THR A 199 -3.57 -21.82 -3.04
N PHE A 200 -2.82 -20.78 -3.41
CA PHE A 200 -1.97 -20.79 -4.60
C PHE A 200 -0.53 -20.93 -4.18
N GLN A 201 0.14 -21.94 -4.73
CA GLN A 201 1.57 -22.18 -4.52
C GLN A 201 2.25 -22.34 -5.87
N THR A 202 3.50 -21.88 -5.99
CA THR A 202 4.33 -22.23 -7.15
C THR A 202 4.58 -23.74 -7.19
N LEU A 203 5.03 -24.29 -8.32
CA LEU A 203 5.39 -25.73 -8.40
C LEU A 203 6.53 -26.07 -7.46
N ASN A 204 7.38 -25.11 -7.10
CA ASN A 204 8.48 -25.26 -6.13
C ASN A 204 8.00 -25.25 -4.67
N GLY A 205 6.76 -24.83 -4.41
CA GLY A 205 6.12 -24.89 -3.09
C GLY A 205 6.04 -23.56 -2.37
N ASP A 206 6.46 -22.44 -2.98
CA ASP A 206 6.30 -21.11 -2.40
C ASP A 206 4.82 -20.72 -2.43
N THR A 207 4.29 -20.32 -1.27
CA THR A 207 2.90 -19.89 -1.15
C THR A 207 2.75 -18.43 -1.53
N LEU A 208 1.92 -18.16 -2.53
CA LEU A 208 1.62 -16.81 -3.01
C LEU A 208 0.34 -16.24 -2.39
N LEU A 209 -0.70 -17.08 -2.30
CA LEU A 209 -1.98 -16.72 -1.68
C LEU A 209 -2.43 -17.85 -0.76
N ASP A 210 -2.85 -17.51 0.45
CA ASP A 210 -3.38 -18.46 1.43
C ASP A 210 -4.70 -17.97 2.03
N PHE A 211 -5.81 -18.54 1.55
CA PHE A 211 -7.16 -18.39 2.07
C PHE A 211 -7.68 -19.74 2.58
N SER A 212 -6.82 -20.59 3.14
CA SER A 212 -7.19 -21.93 3.61
C SER A 212 -7.86 -21.94 4.99
N SER A 213 -7.84 -20.81 5.71
CA SER A 213 -8.38 -20.69 7.06
C SER A 213 -9.08 -19.35 7.29
N GLY A 214 -9.75 -19.22 8.44
CA GLY A 214 -10.50 -18.02 8.79
C GLY A 214 -11.84 -17.92 8.10
N LYS A 215 -12.21 -16.76 7.59
CA LYS A 215 -13.42 -16.58 6.78
C LYS A 215 -13.16 -17.07 5.36
N PRO A 216 -14.11 -17.82 4.76
CA PRO A 216 -13.98 -18.24 3.37
C PRO A 216 -13.93 -17.02 2.44
N TYR A 217 -13.14 -17.13 1.38
CA TYR A 217 -13.10 -16.12 0.32
C TYR A 217 -14.42 -16.16 -0.46
N GLU A 218 -15.03 -14.99 -0.65
CA GLU A 218 -16.31 -14.86 -1.36
C GLU A 218 -16.06 -14.29 -2.75
N LEU A 219 -16.60 -14.93 -3.78
CA LEU A 219 -16.48 -14.52 -5.17
C LEU A 219 -17.76 -14.76 -5.94
N VAL A 220 -17.96 -14.04 -7.04
CA VAL A 220 -19.01 -14.29 -8.02
C VAL A 220 -18.50 -15.29 -9.05
N PHE A 221 -19.16 -16.44 -9.20
CA PHE A 221 -18.79 -17.41 -10.22
C PHE A 221 -19.03 -16.84 -11.61
N GLY A 222 -17.94 -16.70 -12.38
CA GLY A 222 -17.90 -16.03 -13.67
C GLY A 222 -16.99 -14.80 -13.68
N ASP A 223 -16.50 -14.37 -12.49
CA ASP A 223 -15.46 -13.35 -12.40
C ASP A 223 -14.09 -14.01 -12.61
N MET A 224 -13.37 -13.57 -13.64
CA MET A 224 -12.09 -14.16 -14.09
C MET A 224 -10.86 -13.52 -13.43
N ALA A 225 -11.03 -12.79 -12.33
CA ALA A 225 -9.95 -12.01 -11.68
C ALA A 225 -8.71 -12.86 -11.31
N LEU A 226 -8.89 -14.15 -10.99
CA LEU A 226 -7.80 -15.09 -10.64
C LEU A 226 -7.39 -16.03 -11.79
N GLY A 227 -7.73 -15.67 -13.03
CA GLY A 227 -7.37 -16.42 -14.24
C GLY A 227 -8.33 -17.54 -14.60
N GLN A 228 -8.24 -17.98 -15.86
CA GLN A 228 -9.14 -18.98 -16.45
C GLN A 228 -9.06 -20.32 -15.72
N GLY A 229 -7.85 -20.78 -15.36
CA GLY A 229 -7.65 -22.08 -14.71
C GLY A 229 -8.28 -22.16 -13.32
N PHE A 230 -8.28 -21.06 -12.55
CA PHE A 230 -8.98 -21.00 -11.28
C PHE A 230 -10.51 -21.10 -11.46
N TYR A 231 -11.03 -20.38 -12.44
CA TYR A 231 -12.46 -20.44 -12.78
C TYR A 231 -12.89 -21.83 -13.24
N GLU A 232 -12.08 -22.49 -14.09
CA GLU A 232 -12.32 -23.86 -14.51
C GLU A 232 -12.31 -24.83 -13.32
N ALA A 233 -11.30 -24.70 -12.43
CA ALA A 233 -11.24 -25.52 -11.21
C ALA A 233 -12.48 -25.36 -10.33
N LEU A 234 -12.99 -24.14 -10.17
CA LEU A 234 -14.25 -23.87 -9.46
C LEU A 234 -15.46 -24.61 -10.07
N SER A 235 -15.48 -24.73 -11.40
CA SER A 235 -16.58 -25.42 -12.12
C SER A 235 -16.62 -26.92 -11.87
N LEU A 236 -15.48 -27.51 -11.53
CA LEU A 236 -15.31 -28.96 -11.35
C LEU A 236 -15.60 -29.43 -9.92
N VAL A 237 -15.73 -28.50 -8.96
CA VAL A 237 -15.91 -28.85 -7.53
C VAL A 237 -17.30 -28.42 -7.06
N SER A 238 -18.11 -29.39 -6.61
CA SER A 238 -19.44 -29.13 -6.05
C SER A 238 -19.37 -28.60 -4.61
N LYS A 239 -20.47 -28.01 -4.11
CA LYS A 239 -20.58 -27.59 -2.70
C LYS A 239 -20.21 -28.72 -1.73
N GLY A 240 -19.30 -28.43 -0.80
CA GLY A 240 -18.76 -29.37 0.18
C GLY A 240 -17.60 -30.21 -0.34
N GLY A 241 -17.22 -30.08 -1.60
CA GLY A 241 -16.08 -30.77 -2.21
C GLY A 241 -14.76 -30.06 -2.02
N GLU A 242 -13.68 -30.79 -2.28
CA GLU A 242 -12.31 -30.28 -2.27
C GLU A 242 -11.48 -30.94 -3.37
N ALA A 243 -10.49 -30.24 -3.87
CA ALA A 243 -9.67 -30.72 -4.97
C ALA A 243 -8.28 -30.09 -4.97
N ASN A 244 -7.36 -30.74 -5.66
CA ASN A 244 -6.04 -30.21 -5.96
C ASN A 244 -5.83 -30.23 -7.47
N PHE A 245 -5.31 -29.13 -7.98
CA PHE A 245 -5.01 -28.92 -9.38
C PHE A 245 -3.60 -28.42 -9.59
N VAL A 246 -3.11 -28.57 -10.82
CA VAL A 246 -2.01 -27.75 -11.32
C VAL A 246 -2.56 -26.90 -12.47
N ILE A 247 -2.36 -25.61 -12.36
CA ILE A 247 -2.77 -24.60 -13.33
C ILE A 247 -1.52 -24.20 -14.12
N PRO A 248 -1.41 -24.60 -15.39
CA PRO A 248 -0.35 -24.08 -16.28
C PRO A 248 -0.43 -22.57 -16.42
N SER A 249 0.69 -21.90 -16.65
CA SER A 249 0.73 -20.45 -16.83
C SER A 249 -0.26 -19.95 -17.90
N SER A 250 -0.43 -20.72 -18.97
CA SER A 250 -1.37 -20.42 -20.06
C SER A 250 -2.82 -20.27 -19.61
N LEU A 251 -3.20 -20.82 -18.47
CA LEU A 251 -4.52 -20.67 -17.83
C LEU A 251 -4.50 -19.65 -16.68
N ALA A 252 -3.38 -18.98 -16.47
CA ALA A 252 -3.19 -17.94 -15.45
C ALA A 252 -2.71 -16.63 -16.12
N TRP A 253 -1.46 -16.22 -15.88
CA TRP A 253 -0.92 -14.96 -16.39
C TRP A 253 0.05 -15.11 -17.57
N GLY A 254 0.28 -16.31 -18.06
CA GLY A 254 1.01 -16.61 -19.29
C GLY A 254 2.42 -16.04 -19.36
N SER A 255 2.74 -15.49 -20.54
CA SER A 255 4.04 -14.85 -20.82
C SER A 255 4.21 -13.47 -20.20
N ASP A 256 3.14 -12.87 -19.70
CA ASP A 256 3.17 -11.50 -19.19
C ASP A 256 3.47 -11.44 -17.69
N GLY A 257 3.17 -12.54 -16.95
CA GLY A 257 3.24 -12.52 -15.51
C GLY A 257 2.24 -11.54 -14.87
N PHE A 258 2.49 -11.10 -13.65
CA PHE A 258 1.62 -10.14 -12.98
C PHE A 258 2.41 -9.26 -11.99
N GLN A 259 2.47 -7.95 -12.27
CA GLN A 259 2.94 -6.88 -11.36
C GLN A 259 4.27 -7.19 -10.64
N ASP A 260 5.28 -7.70 -11.32
CA ASP A 260 6.57 -8.09 -10.75
C ASP A 260 6.51 -9.12 -9.60
N VAL A 261 5.30 -9.57 -9.24
CA VAL A 261 5.05 -10.57 -8.19
C VAL A 261 5.01 -11.98 -8.76
N ILE A 262 4.42 -12.13 -9.96
CA ILE A 262 4.30 -13.41 -10.66
C ILE A 262 5.11 -13.31 -11.94
N LEU A 263 6.19 -14.08 -12.00
CA LEU A 263 7.05 -14.12 -13.17
C LEU A 263 6.32 -14.73 -14.39
N PRO A 264 6.72 -14.39 -15.62
CA PRO A 264 6.27 -15.07 -16.83
C PRO A 264 6.37 -16.57 -16.71
N TYR A 265 5.46 -17.29 -17.34
CA TYR A 265 5.42 -18.77 -17.38
C TYR A 265 5.41 -19.44 -16.01
N THR A 266 4.87 -18.77 -14.96
CA THR A 266 4.69 -19.37 -13.64
C THR A 266 3.43 -20.23 -13.61
N SER A 267 3.58 -21.52 -13.37
CA SER A 267 2.50 -22.49 -13.10
C SER A 267 2.26 -22.65 -11.61
N PHE A 268 1.01 -22.98 -11.23
CA PHE A 268 0.58 -23.01 -9.84
C PHE A 268 0.01 -24.37 -9.44
N LYS A 269 0.25 -24.77 -8.19
CA LYS A 269 -0.60 -25.73 -7.47
C LYS A 269 -1.74 -24.99 -6.82
N LEU A 270 -2.94 -25.44 -7.03
CA LEU A 270 -4.15 -24.93 -6.39
C LEU A 270 -4.72 -26.02 -5.48
N TYR A 271 -4.82 -25.74 -4.17
CA TYR A 271 -5.79 -26.42 -3.32
C TYR A 271 -7.08 -25.61 -3.30
N LEU A 272 -8.22 -26.26 -3.48
CA LEU A 272 -9.53 -25.63 -3.51
C LEU A 272 -10.52 -26.46 -2.67
N LYS A 273 -11.27 -25.77 -1.79
CA LYS A 273 -12.40 -26.35 -1.06
C LYS A 273 -13.60 -25.43 -1.19
N VAL A 274 -14.69 -25.95 -1.73
CA VAL A 274 -15.94 -25.21 -1.91
C VAL A 274 -16.79 -25.36 -0.65
N PHE A 275 -16.84 -24.31 0.17
CA PHE A 275 -17.62 -24.29 1.40
C PHE A 275 -19.12 -24.13 1.12
N ASP A 276 -19.48 -23.10 0.32
CA ASP A 276 -20.87 -22.86 -0.05
C ASP A 276 -21.03 -22.33 -1.48
N ILE A 277 -22.21 -22.54 -2.05
CA ILE A 277 -22.62 -21.99 -3.34
C ILE A 277 -24.04 -21.47 -3.17
N MET A 278 -24.25 -20.19 -3.40
CA MET A 278 -25.49 -19.47 -3.15
C MET A 278 -25.95 -18.72 -4.40
N THR A 279 -27.25 -18.57 -4.58
CA THR A 279 -27.77 -17.55 -5.49
C THR A 279 -27.62 -16.16 -4.88
N SER A 280 -27.70 -15.11 -5.70
CA SER A 280 -27.67 -13.73 -5.20
C SER A 280 -28.76 -13.48 -4.14
N ASP A 281 -29.99 -14.00 -4.36
CA ASP A 281 -31.09 -13.84 -3.40
C ASP A 281 -30.84 -14.56 -2.07
N GLU A 282 -30.22 -15.76 -2.11
CA GLU A 282 -29.84 -16.51 -0.90
C GLU A 282 -28.74 -15.72 -0.13
N TYR A 283 -27.75 -15.19 -0.85
CA TYR A 283 -26.66 -14.40 -0.26
C TYR A 283 -27.17 -13.09 0.36
N GLU A 284 -28.00 -12.33 -0.37
CA GLU A 284 -28.60 -11.09 0.16
C GLU A 284 -29.45 -11.36 1.42
N SER A 285 -30.17 -12.49 1.42
CA SER A 285 -30.96 -12.91 2.57
C SER A 285 -30.09 -13.26 3.77
N GLU A 286 -28.98 -13.97 3.55
CA GLU A 286 -27.98 -14.26 4.60
C GLU A 286 -27.36 -12.97 5.15
N GLN A 287 -26.92 -12.04 4.27
CA GLN A 287 -26.34 -10.78 4.67
C GLN A 287 -27.32 -9.93 5.50
N ARG A 288 -28.59 -9.92 5.12
CA ARG A 288 -29.64 -9.21 5.87
C ARG A 288 -29.81 -9.80 7.29
N ILE A 289 -29.82 -11.11 7.41
CA ILE A 289 -29.92 -11.78 8.71
C ILE A 289 -28.72 -11.47 9.59
N ILE A 290 -27.51 -11.47 9.00
CA ILE A 290 -26.27 -11.11 9.71
C ILE A 290 -26.34 -9.67 10.18
N GLN A 291 -26.71 -8.74 9.31
CA GLN A 291 -26.85 -7.32 9.63
C GLN A 291 -27.88 -7.08 10.74
N GLU A 292 -29.07 -7.67 10.64
CA GLU A 292 -30.10 -7.53 11.68
C GLU A 292 -29.63 -8.07 13.05
N LYS A 293 -28.84 -9.15 13.04
CA LYS A 293 -28.25 -9.69 14.26
C LYS A 293 -27.22 -8.74 14.85
N GLU A 294 -26.31 -8.22 14.02
CA GLU A 294 -25.30 -7.25 14.45
C GLU A 294 -25.93 -5.96 14.98
N GLU A 295 -26.96 -5.45 14.33
CA GLU A 295 -27.73 -4.27 14.79
C GLU A 295 -28.35 -4.50 16.16
N LYS A 296 -28.97 -5.67 16.38
CA LYS A 296 -29.56 -6.04 17.68
C LYS A 296 -28.49 -6.18 18.77
N GLU A 297 -27.35 -6.79 18.46
CA GLU A 297 -26.25 -6.93 19.39
C GLU A 297 -25.62 -5.59 19.73
N ASN A 298 -25.48 -4.69 18.73
CA ASN A 298 -24.97 -3.33 18.90
C ASN A 298 -25.91 -2.49 19.76
N ALA A 299 -27.21 -2.55 19.49
CA ALA A 299 -28.22 -1.85 20.32
C ALA A 299 -28.22 -2.37 21.77
N LYS A 300 -28.07 -3.68 21.96
CA LYS A 300 -27.95 -4.27 23.30
C LYS A 300 -26.69 -3.80 24.01
N ARG A 301 -25.51 -3.79 23.34
CA ARG A 301 -24.25 -3.32 23.92
C ARG A 301 -24.37 -1.88 24.42
N LEU A 302 -24.99 -1.01 23.60
CA LEU A 302 -25.23 0.39 23.96
C LEU A 302 -26.20 0.51 25.17
N ALA A 303 -27.28 -0.28 25.19
CA ALA A 303 -28.23 -0.26 26.30
C ALA A 303 -27.62 -0.79 27.61
N ASP A 304 -26.75 -1.80 27.53
CA ASP A 304 -26.08 -2.40 28.69
C ASP A 304 -24.83 -1.64 29.11
N GLU A 305 -24.36 -0.64 28.36
CA GLU A 305 -23.12 0.10 28.59
C GLU A 305 -23.01 0.66 30.02
N PRO A 306 -24.02 1.38 30.55
CA PRO A 306 -23.93 1.93 31.91
C PRO A 306 -23.75 0.84 32.97
N GLN A 307 -24.39 -0.31 32.80
CA GLN A 307 -24.28 -1.44 33.75
C GLN A 307 -22.91 -2.10 33.66
N ARG A 308 -22.35 -2.20 32.44
CA ARG A 308 -21.00 -2.75 32.22
C ARG A 308 -19.92 -1.87 32.80
N ILE A 309 -20.04 -0.53 32.65
CA ILE A 309 -19.14 0.43 33.27
C ILE A 309 -19.25 0.34 34.81
N ALA A 310 -20.46 0.35 35.37
CA ALA A 310 -20.65 0.23 36.83
C ALA A 310 -20.07 -1.08 37.37
N LYS A 311 -20.21 -2.18 36.63
CA LYS A 311 -19.59 -3.45 37.00
C LYS A 311 -18.06 -3.36 36.99
N TYR A 312 -17.46 -2.78 35.92
CA TYR A 312 -16.02 -2.60 35.81
C TYR A 312 -15.45 -1.76 36.97
N LEU A 313 -16.10 -0.62 37.26
CA LEU A 313 -15.72 0.23 38.40
C LEU A 313 -15.72 -0.53 39.72
N LYS A 314 -16.79 -1.29 39.98
CA LYS A 314 -16.92 -2.11 41.20
C LYS A 314 -15.88 -3.21 41.26
N ASP A 315 -15.64 -3.93 40.19
CA ASP A 315 -14.70 -5.07 40.16
C ASP A 315 -13.23 -4.62 40.33
N ASN A 316 -12.94 -3.33 40.07
CA ASN A 316 -11.61 -2.73 40.21
C ASN A 316 -11.50 -1.74 41.39
N ASP A 317 -12.49 -1.71 42.30
CA ASP A 317 -12.54 -0.85 43.49
C ASP A 317 -12.41 0.67 43.18
N PHE A 318 -12.91 1.11 42.04
CA PHE A 318 -12.96 2.53 41.68
C PHE A 318 -14.26 3.18 42.15
N ASP A 319 -14.13 4.17 43.06
CA ASP A 319 -15.25 4.99 43.55
C ASP A 319 -15.13 6.40 42.99
N ILE A 320 -15.49 6.55 41.74
CA ILE A 320 -15.41 7.82 40.98
C ILE A 320 -16.69 8.10 40.21
N ASN A 321 -16.94 9.38 39.97
CA ASN A 321 -18.01 9.84 39.09
C ASN A 321 -17.45 10.20 37.71
N PRO A 322 -18.26 10.09 36.66
CA PRO A 322 -17.85 10.54 35.34
C PRO A 322 -17.76 12.07 35.28
N THR A 323 -17.01 12.57 34.31
CA THR A 323 -16.99 13.98 33.91
C THR A 323 -18.34 14.39 33.25
N GLU A 324 -18.49 15.64 32.89
CA GLU A 324 -19.71 16.12 32.20
C GLU A 324 -19.94 15.43 30.86
N SER A 325 -18.87 15.01 30.17
CA SER A 325 -18.95 14.27 28.91
C SER A 325 -19.33 12.80 29.08
N GLY A 326 -19.16 12.27 30.30
CA GLY A 326 -19.33 10.86 30.66
C GLY A 326 -18.02 10.08 30.78
N LEU A 327 -16.84 10.69 30.56
CA LEU A 327 -15.54 10.07 30.74
C LEU A 327 -15.30 9.76 32.23
N TYR A 328 -14.71 8.61 32.54
CA TYR A 328 -14.19 8.31 33.88
C TYR A 328 -12.68 8.48 33.87
N TYR A 329 -12.18 9.43 34.65
CA TYR A 329 -10.76 9.76 34.72
C TYR A 329 -10.17 9.40 36.07
N ILE A 330 -9.12 8.60 36.07
CA ILE A 330 -8.42 8.14 37.26
C ILE A 330 -6.94 8.53 37.14
N GLU A 331 -6.52 9.54 37.89
CA GLU A 331 -5.11 9.89 37.94
C GLU A 331 -4.37 8.78 38.72
N THR A 332 -3.41 8.15 38.09
CA THR A 332 -2.58 7.08 38.74
C THR A 332 -1.22 7.61 39.17
N GLU A 333 -0.72 8.64 38.47
CA GLU A 333 0.52 9.32 38.82
C GLU A 333 0.40 10.81 38.42
N THR A 334 0.60 11.70 39.36
CA THR A 334 0.53 13.15 39.10
C THR A 334 1.80 13.62 38.41
N GLY A 335 1.64 14.27 37.25
CA GLY A 335 2.76 14.89 36.54
C GLY A 335 3.31 16.11 37.28
N ASN A 336 4.53 16.46 36.98
CA ASN A 336 5.22 17.61 37.58
C ASN A 336 5.64 18.67 36.53
N GLY A 337 5.30 18.46 35.26
CA GLY A 337 5.59 19.36 34.16
C GLY A 337 4.48 20.37 33.87
N ASN A 338 4.49 20.89 32.65
CA ASN A 338 3.48 21.84 32.18
C ASN A 338 2.11 21.16 31.98
N THR A 339 1.04 21.95 32.18
CA THR A 339 -0.32 21.56 31.80
C THR A 339 -0.58 21.83 30.33
N VAL A 340 -1.42 21.03 29.71
CA VAL A 340 -1.74 21.09 28.28
C VAL A 340 -2.70 22.25 27.95
N GLN A 341 -2.50 22.91 26.83
CA GLN A 341 -3.37 23.95 26.28
C GLN A 341 -3.75 23.63 24.81
N SER A 342 -4.89 24.08 24.38
CA SER A 342 -5.33 23.88 22.99
C SER A 342 -4.29 24.42 22.00
N GLY A 343 -3.91 23.59 21.03
CA GLY A 343 -2.87 23.89 20.02
C GLY A 343 -1.47 23.41 20.40
N ASP A 344 -1.23 22.95 21.64
CA ASP A 344 0.04 22.36 22.03
C ASP A 344 0.24 21.02 21.28
N MET A 345 1.47 20.75 20.84
CA MET A 345 1.86 19.42 20.39
C MET A 345 2.21 18.58 21.60
N VAL A 346 1.50 17.49 21.80
CA VAL A 346 1.69 16.58 22.92
C VAL A 346 2.14 15.21 22.41
N ALA A 347 2.91 14.49 23.24
CA ALA A 347 3.33 13.12 22.95
C ALA A 347 2.87 12.21 24.10
N VAL A 348 2.12 11.16 23.77
CA VAL A 348 1.54 10.24 24.75
C VAL A 348 1.94 8.79 24.47
N HIS A 349 2.18 8.03 25.53
CA HIS A 349 2.03 6.59 25.49
C HIS A 349 0.61 6.21 25.89
N TYR A 350 0.05 5.22 25.19
CA TYR A 350 -1.23 4.63 25.54
C TYR A 350 -1.22 3.11 25.43
N SER A 351 -2.09 2.48 26.22
CA SER A 351 -2.45 1.08 26.05
C SER A 351 -3.98 0.97 26.12
N ILE A 352 -4.60 0.46 25.06
CA ILE A 352 -6.04 0.32 24.92
C ILE A 352 -6.43 -1.13 25.24
N TYR A 353 -7.38 -1.29 26.13
CA TYR A 353 -7.98 -2.57 26.49
C TYR A 353 -9.48 -2.52 26.26
N ASN A 354 -10.09 -3.66 25.99
CA ASN A 354 -11.54 -3.78 26.10
C ASN A 354 -11.97 -3.90 27.58
N VAL A 355 -13.27 -3.84 27.82
CA VAL A 355 -13.83 -3.90 29.20
C VAL A 355 -13.54 -5.23 29.93
N ASP A 356 -13.10 -6.27 29.22
CA ASP A 356 -12.69 -7.55 29.78
C ASP A 356 -11.17 -7.60 30.06
N ASN A 357 -10.49 -6.46 30.03
CA ASN A 357 -9.04 -6.27 30.23
C ASN A 357 -8.17 -6.99 29.17
N LYS A 358 -8.68 -7.27 27.99
CA LYS A 358 -7.87 -7.78 26.88
C LYS A 358 -7.19 -6.59 26.20
N LEU A 359 -5.85 -6.63 26.12
CA LEU A 359 -5.08 -5.64 25.37
C LEU A 359 -5.46 -5.71 23.88
N ILE A 360 -5.74 -4.55 23.30
CA ILE A 360 -6.10 -4.37 21.89
C ILE A 360 -4.93 -3.74 21.14
N GLU A 361 -4.38 -2.67 21.69
CA GLU A 361 -3.29 -1.92 21.08
C GLU A 361 -2.47 -1.20 22.15
N SER A 362 -1.17 -1.05 21.91
CA SER A 362 -0.28 -0.28 22.78
C SER A 362 0.81 0.42 21.97
N SER A 363 0.97 1.72 22.18
CA SER A 363 2.07 2.49 21.61
C SER A 363 3.45 2.05 22.14
N LEU A 364 3.49 1.35 23.27
CA LEU A 364 4.73 0.77 23.81
C LEU A 364 5.30 -0.34 22.91
N GLU A 365 4.48 -0.99 22.10
CA GLU A 365 4.94 -1.99 21.12
C GLU A 365 5.71 -1.35 19.97
N TYR A 366 5.44 -0.08 19.66
CA TYR A 366 6.15 0.70 18.64
C TYR A 366 7.40 1.39 19.18
N GLY A 367 7.57 1.43 20.53
CA GLY A 367 8.75 1.98 21.20
C GLY A 367 8.82 3.51 21.29
N GLU A 368 7.88 4.24 20.68
CA GLU A 368 7.83 5.70 20.68
C GLU A 368 6.45 6.24 21.08
N PRO A 369 6.38 7.37 21.82
CA PRO A 369 5.11 8.02 22.13
C PRO A 369 4.48 8.62 20.85
N ILE A 370 3.16 8.61 20.81
CA ILE A 370 2.40 9.12 19.66
C ILE A 370 2.21 10.63 19.81
N PRO A 371 2.73 11.44 18.86
CA PRO A 371 2.55 12.89 18.85
C PRO A 371 1.20 13.26 18.22
N PHE A 372 0.51 14.25 18.80
CA PHE A 372 -0.66 14.89 18.20
C PHE A 372 -0.85 16.31 18.70
N ILE A 373 -1.64 17.11 17.96
CA ILE A 373 -2.00 18.49 18.35
C ILE A 373 -3.27 18.42 19.21
N TYR A 374 -3.16 18.80 20.49
CA TYR A 374 -4.28 18.79 21.43
C TYR A 374 -5.38 19.75 20.99
N GLY A 375 -6.61 19.22 20.91
CA GLY A 375 -7.79 19.99 20.48
C GLY A 375 -8.00 20.02 18.96
N ALA A 376 -7.20 19.29 18.18
CA ALA A 376 -7.35 19.19 16.72
C ALA A 376 -8.24 18.01 16.26
N GLY A 377 -8.71 17.16 17.18
CA GLY A 377 -9.54 15.99 16.85
C GLY A 377 -8.76 14.86 16.18
N GLN A 378 -7.47 14.77 16.42
CA GLN A 378 -6.61 13.74 15.86
C GLN A 378 -6.69 12.40 16.62
N MET A 379 -7.15 12.43 17.87
CA MET A 379 -7.38 11.27 18.71
C MET A 379 -8.88 11.12 19.03
N ILE A 380 -9.26 9.94 19.56
CA ILE A 380 -10.65 9.76 20.04
C ILE A 380 -10.97 10.79 21.14
N PRO A 381 -12.23 11.29 21.24
CA PRO A 381 -12.59 12.34 22.19
C PRO A 381 -12.20 12.04 23.65
N GLY A 382 -12.30 10.78 24.05
CA GLY A 382 -11.92 10.38 25.42
C GLY A 382 -10.44 10.56 25.74
N ILE A 383 -9.54 10.31 24.77
CA ILE A 383 -8.09 10.55 24.95
C ILE A 383 -7.81 12.06 24.97
N GLU A 384 -8.39 12.83 24.03
CA GLU A 384 -8.18 14.27 24.01
C GLU A 384 -8.67 14.92 25.30
N GLU A 385 -9.84 14.56 25.79
CA GLU A 385 -10.35 15.08 27.05
C GLU A 385 -9.44 14.73 28.24
N ALA A 386 -9.01 13.46 28.33
CA ALA A 386 -8.15 12.99 29.41
C ALA A 386 -6.81 13.73 29.47
N VAL A 387 -6.17 13.91 28.32
CA VAL A 387 -4.89 14.63 28.20
C VAL A 387 -5.03 16.09 28.68
N GLY A 388 -6.19 16.70 28.49
CA GLY A 388 -6.48 18.03 29.01
C GLY A 388 -6.45 18.16 30.55
N TYR A 389 -6.61 17.06 31.27
CA TYR A 389 -6.49 17.02 32.74
C TYR A 389 -5.07 16.69 33.23
N MET A 390 -4.16 16.32 32.31
CA MET A 390 -2.82 15.84 32.67
C MET A 390 -1.77 16.95 32.66
N SER A 391 -0.65 16.67 33.31
CA SER A 391 0.61 17.42 33.19
C SER A 391 1.69 16.47 32.71
N VAL A 392 2.74 16.99 32.07
CA VAL A 392 3.87 16.19 31.59
C VAL A 392 4.46 15.33 32.73
N GLY A 393 4.69 14.06 32.44
CA GLY A 393 5.11 13.01 33.38
C GLY A 393 3.96 12.37 34.16
N GLY A 394 2.70 12.81 33.94
CA GLY A 394 1.53 12.23 34.57
C GLY A 394 1.03 10.98 33.88
N LYS A 395 0.37 10.09 34.66
CA LYS A 395 -0.29 8.88 34.15
C LYS A 395 -1.73 8.83 34.63
N SER A 396 -2.57 8.27 33.79
CA SER A 396 -3.97 8.08 34.10
C SER A 396 -4.51 6.78 33.50
N ARG A 397 -5.54 6.25 34.14
CA ARG A 397 -6.42 5.24 33.54
C ARG A 397 -7.76 5.87 33.29
N ILE A 398 -8.28 5.70 32.08
CA ILE A 398 -9.61 6.21 31.71
C ILE A 398 -10.54 5.09 31.32
N ILE A 399 -11.81 5.21 31.68
CA ILE A 399 -12.88 4.38 31.14
C ILE A 399 -13.68 5.25 30.18
N VAL A 400 -13.64 4.87 28.92
CA VAL A 400 -14.18 5.65 27.81
C VAL A 400 -15.49 5.02 27.36
N PRO A 401 -16.65 5.64 27.62
CA PRO A 401 -17.91 5.22 27.03
C PRO A 401 -17.82 5.22 25.51
N SER A 402 -18.59 4.37 24.85
CA SER A 402 -18.49 4.15 23.41
C SER A 402 -18.57 5.44 22.60
N GLN A 403 -19.41 6.38 22.99
CA GLN A 403 -19.58 7.69 22.29
C GLN A 403 -18.32 8.58 22.34
N LEU A 404 -17.44 8.38 23.31
CA LEU A 404 -16.15 9.09 23.44
C LEU A 404 -14.99 8.26 22.86
N GLY A 405 -15.27 7.05 22.41
CA GLY A 405 -14.36 6.13 21.71
C GLY A 405 -14.68 6.05 20.23
N PHE A 406 -14.89 4.82 19.72
CA PHE A 406 -15.18 4.57 18.30
C PHE A 406 -16.68 4.60 17.95
N GLY A 407 -17.55 4.81 18.93
CA GLY A 407 -19.00 4.90 18.71
C GLY A 407 -19.59 3.63 18.11
N ASN A 408 -20.38 3.82 17.06
CA ASN A 408 -21.02 2.72 16.31
C ASN A 408 -20.13 2.06 15.25
N ILE A 409 -18.84 2.39 15.22
CA ILE A 409 -17.88 1.78 14.30
C ILE A 409 -17.34 0.49 14.90
N LYS A 410 -17.40 -0.60 14.15
CA LYS A 410 -16.70 -1.85 14.45
C LYS A 410 -15.26 -1.74 13.94
N ILE A 411 -14.30 -1.91 14.83
CA ILE A 411 -12.87 -1.96 14.45
C ILE A 411 -12.51 -3.39 14.06
N ASP A 412 -12.74 -4.35 14.97
CA ASP A 412 -12.55 -5.78 14.75
C ASP A 412 -13.51 -6.61 15.64
N ASP A 413 -13.29 -7.91 15.72
CA ASP A 413 -14.10 -8.80 16.56
C ASP A 413 -13.83 -8.62 18.07
N ASN A 414 -12.71 -8.01 18.47
CA ASN A 414 -12.40 -7.68 19.86
C ASN A 414 -12.93 -6.30 20.26
N LEU A 415 -13.14 -5.42 19.27
CA LEU A 415 -13.73 -4.10 19.40
C LEU A 415 -14.94 -3.95 18.47
N PRO A 416 -16.05 -4.63 18.75
CA PRO A 416 -17.29 -4.42 18.03
C PRO A 416 -17.86 -3.01 18.27
N ALA A 417 -18.80 -2.60 17.44
CA ALA A 417 -19.49 -1.30 17.61
C ALA A 417 -20.02 -1.12 19.04
N ASN A 418 -20.00 0.10 19.54
CA ASN A 418 -20.39 0.47 20.92
C ASN A 418 -19.54 -0.25 21.99
N SER A 419 -18.23 -0.37 21.75
CA SER A 419 -17.29 -0.90 22.73
C SER A 419 -16.88 0.16 23.75
N ILE A 420 -16.88 -0.20 25.04
CA ILE A 420 -16.24 0.55 26.09
C ILE A 420 -14.74 0.31 26.00
N LEU A 421 -13.94 1.35 26.11
CA LEU A 421 -12.48 1.24 26.14
C LEU A 421 -11.96 1.53 27.55
N ILE A 422 -10.94 0.78 27.94
CA ILE A 422 -10.12 1.06 29.13
C ILE A 422 -8.76 1.46 28.59
N ILE A 423 -8.30 2.65 28.95
CA ILE A 423 -7.05 3.17 28.37
C ILE A 423 -6.13 3.63 29.49
N ASP A 424 -4.91 3.10 29.48
CA ASP A 424 -3.82 3.65 30.26
C ASP A 424 -3.11 4.70 29.43
N LEU A 425 -2.90 5.88 29.99
CA LEU A 425 -2.25 7.02 29.34
C LEU A 425 -1.05 7.49 30.15
N GLU A 426 0.00 7.89 29.44
CA GLU A 426 1.15 8.62 29.99
C GLU A 426 1.44 9.83 29.09
N LEU A 427 1.40 11.04 29.65
CA LEU A 427 1.79 12.26 28.94
C LEU A 427 3.30 12.43 29.04
N VAL A 428 4.03 12.14 27.97
CA VAL A 428 5.51 12.08 27.96
C VAL A 428 6.13 13.44 27.72
N ASP A 429 5.60 14.19 26.73
CA ASP A 429 6.19 15.48 26.30
C ASP A 429 5.10 16.46 25.85
N LEU A 430 5.47 17.74 25.85
CA LEU A 430 4.63 18.84 25.43
C LEU A 430 5.51 19.93 24.79
N GLN A 431 5.17 20.33 23.56
CA GLN A 431 5.82 21.41 22.82
C GLN A 431 4.78 22.49 22.45
N ARG A 432 5.19 23.76 22.62
CA ARG A 432 4.36 24.94 22.30
C ARG A 432 4.89 25.71 21.11
#